data_a590d1f12188ed46ee44ac1f08ef6065
#
_entry.id   a590d1f12188ed46ee44ac1f08ef6065
#
_cell.length_a   1.000
_cell.length_b   1.000
_cell.length_c   1.000
_cell.angle_alpha   90.00
_cell.angle_beta   90.00
_cell.angle_gamma   90.00
#
_symmetry.space_group_name_H-M   'P 1'
#
loop_
_entity.id
_entity.type
_entity.pdbx_description
1 polymer ?
#
loop_
_entity_poly.entity_id
_entity_poly.type
_entity_poly.pdbx_seq_one_letter_code
_entity_poly.pdbx_strand_id
1 'polypeptide(L)'
;KYKHCHMEMDEQIDRFRREGHTVPTRQMIKTPEQIEGIRQSSRINIAVLDLVAQKIHEGMTTEEIDKIVYEETTRLGGIPAPLNYEGFPKSVCTSVNNQVCHGIPSEKVVLRSGDIINVDVSTIYNGYFSDSSRMFCIGEVSEEAKQLVQVSKECVELGLKEVKPWGFLGDIAQAVPDHAHKN
;
A
#
# COMPACT_ATOMS: atom_id res chain seq x y z
N LYS A 1 -3.12 2.50 -37.32
CA LYS A 1 -3.17 2.09 -35.90
C LYS A 1 -2.82 3.25 -34.96
N TYR A 2 -1.67 3.97 -35.16
CA TYR A 2 -1.23 5.06 -34.26
C TYR A 2 -2.28 6.16 -34.05
N LYS A 3 -2.87 6.71 -35.11
CA LYS A 3 -3.87 7.78 -35.06
C LYS A 3 -5.10 7.45 -34.23
N HIS A 4 -5.47 6.17 -34.09
CA HIS A 4 -6.68 5.74 -33.38
C HIS A 4 -6.39 5.09 -32.02
N CYS A 5 -5.12 5.05 -31.59
CA CYS A 5 -4.72 4.33 -30.39
C CYS A 5 -3.89 5.16 -29.40
N HIS A 6 -2.90 5.91 -29.91
CA HIS A 6 -1.91 6.58 -29.06
C HIS A 6 -1.75 8.07 -29.35
N MET A 7 -2.20 8.57 -30.51
CA MET A 7 -1.91 9.93 -30.96
C MET A 7 -2.42 10.99 -29.97
N GLU A 8 -3.69 10.87 -29.55
CA GLU A 8 -4.31 11.83 -28.64
C GLU A 8 -3.57 11.90 -27.28
N MET A 9 -3.19 10.73 -26.74
CA MET A 9 -2.42 10.66 -25.50
C MET A 9 -1.03 11.28 -25.67
N ASP A 10 -0.34 10.96 -26.76
CA ASP A 10 1.00 11.48 -27.05
C ASP A 10 0.97 13.00 -27.23
N GLU A 11 -0.03 13.53 -27.94
CA GLU A 11 -0.22 14.98 -28.12
C GLU A 11 -0.46 15.70 -26.79
N GLN A 12 -1.24 15.08 -25.90
CA GLN A 12 -1.50 15.62 -24.57
C GLN A 12 -0.23 15.63 -23.72
N ILE A 13 0.53 14.54 -23.71
CA ILE A 13 1.82 14.43 -23.00
C ILE A 13 2.81 15.48 -23.53
N ASP A 14 2.89 15.64 -24.85
CA ASP A 14 3.79 16.61 -25.48
C ASP A 14 3.37 18.06 -25.17
N ARG A 15 2.07 18.31 -25.00
CA ARG A 15 1.59 19.62 -24.55
C ARG A 15 2.10 19.93 -23.16
N PHE A 16 1.88 19.04 -22.17
CA PHE A 16 2.35 19.24 -20.81
C PHE A 16 3.89 19.37 -20.74
N ARG A 17 4.61 18.60 -21.55
CA ARG A 17 6.08 18.72 -21.62
C ARG A 17 6.52 20.11 -22.13
N ARG A 18 5.83 20.66 -23.14
CA ARG A 18 6.11 22.03 -23.65
C ARG A 18 5.77 23.11 -22.65
N GLU A 19 4.79 22.88 -21.80
CA GLU A 19 4.43 23.77 -20.69
C GLU A 19 5.40 23.67 -19.51
N GLY A 20 6.42 22.81 -19.58
CA GLY A 20 7.46 22.67 -18.55
C GLY A 20 7.15 21.65 -17.46
N HIS A 21 6.10 20.86 -17.59
CA HIS A 21 5.74 19.82 -16.62
C HIS A 21 6.57 18.54 -16.81
N THR A 22 6.88 17.86 -15.70
CA THR A 22 7.40 16.49 -15.74
C THR A 22 6.29 15.53 -16.15
N VAL A 23 6.53 14.76 -17.20
CA VAL A 23 5.55 13.83 -17.75
C VAL A 23 6.04 12.39 -17.65
N PRO A 24 5.13 11.39 -17.53
CA PRO A 24 5.50 9.99 -17.46
C PRO A 24 6.14 9.52 -18.78
N THR A 25 7.07 8.57 -18.67
CA THR A 25 7.56 7.85 -19.85
C THR A 25 6.51 6.85 -20.33
N ARG A 26 6.58 6.43 -21.58
CA ARG A 26 5.67 5.40 -22.11
C ARG A 26 5.68 4.09 -21.31
N GLN A 27 6.81 3.71 -20.76
CA GLN A 27 6.95 2.50 -19.95
C GLN A 27 6.16 2.58 -18.62
N MET A 28 5.91 3.79 -18.10
CA MET A 28 5.11 4.01 -16.90
C MET A 28 3.61 3.89 -17.17
N ILE A 29 3.18 4.11 -18.42
CA ILE A 29 1.76 4.05 -18.79
C ILE A 29 1.38 2.59 -19.04
N LYS A 30 0.43 2.09 -18.26
CA LYS A 30 0.02 0.68 -18.27
C LYS A 30 -1.05 0.42 -19.33
N THR A 31 -0.96 -0.75 -19.97
CA THR A 31 -2.03 -1.25 -20.86
C THR A 31 -3.20 -1.80 -20.04
N PRO A 32 -4.40 -1.97 -20.66
CA PRO A 32 -5.53 -2.62 -19.99
C PRO A 32 -5.19 -4.00 -19.41
N GLU A 33 -4.40 -4.79 -20.11
CA GLU A 33 -3.96 -6.13 -19.67
C GLU A 33 -3.04 -6.04 -18.45
N GLN A 34 -2.13 -5.06 -18.44
CA GLN A 34 -1.25 -4.82 -17.28
C GLN A 34 -2.07 -4.34 -16.07
N ILE A 35 -3.05 -3.47 -16.29
CA ILE A 35 -3.96 -3.01 -15.22
C ILE A 35 -4.74 -4.19 -14.63
N GLU A 36 -5.26 -5.09 -15.48
CA GLU A 36 -5.97 -6.28 -14.98
C GLU A 36 -5.03 -7.23 -14.23
N GLY A 37 -3.79 -7.40 -14.68
CA GLY A 37 -2.78 -8.17 -13.95
C GLY A 37 -2.50 -7.59 -12.54
N ILE A 38 -2.38 -6.25 -12.44
CA ILE A 38 -2.23 -5.55 -11.14
C ILE A 38 -3.47 -5.77 -10.26
N ARG A 39 -4.67 -5.70 -10.83
CA ARG A 39 -5.92 -5.97 -10.09
C ARG A 39 -6.00 -7.40 -9.54
N GLN A 40 -5.53 -8.38 -10.31
CA GLN A 40 -5.49 -9.78 -9.84
C GLN A 40 -4.53 -9.93 -8.66
N SER A 41 -3.34 -9.35 -8.73
CA SER A 41 -2.40 -9.31 -7.62
C SER A 41 -3.02 -8.60 -6.40
N SER A 42 -3.71 -7.46 -6.61
CA SER A 42 -4.36 -6.71 -5.54
C SER A 42 -5.47 -7.49 -4.83
N ARG A 43 -6.22 -8.35 -5.53
CA ARG A 43 -7.23 -9.22 -4.89
C ARG A 43 -6.60 -10.18 -3.89
N ILE A 44 -5.44 -10.75 -4.22
CA ILE A 44 -4.68 -11.61 -3.29
C ILE A 44 -4.22 -10.78 -2.10
N ASN A 45 -3.61 -9.63 -2.34
CA ASN A 45 -3.11 -8.74 -1.31
C ASN A 45 -4.20 -8.34 -0.31
N ILE A 46 -5.39 -7.94 -0.80
CA ILE A 46 -6.53 -7.60 0.04
C ILE A 46 -7.02 -8.81 0.85
N ALA A 47 -7.13 -9.99 0.23
CA ALA A 47 -7.55 -11.20 0.93
C ALA A 47 -6.60 -11.58 2.07
N VAL A 48 -5.30 -11.39 1.89
CA VAL A 48 -4.29 -11.59 2.94
C VAL A 48 -4.49 -10.62 4.09
N LEU A 49 -4.69 -9.33 3.81
CA LEU A 49 -4.97 -8.32 4.85
C LEU A 49 -6.30 -8.59 5.57
N ASP A 50 -7.31 -9.08 4.87
CA ASP A 50 -8.59 -9.45 5.48
C ASP A 50 -8.44 -10.68 6.40
N LEU A 51 -7.58 -11.64 6.07
CA LEU A 51 -7.27 -12.76 6.95
C LEU A 51 -6.47 -12.30 8.18
N VAL A 52 -5.51 -11.40 8.00
CA VAL A 52 -4.79 -10.77 9.14
C VAL A 52 -5.79 -10.08 10.07
N ALA A 53 -6.73 -9.30 9.52
CA ALA A 53 -7.76 -8.60 10.30
C ALA A 53 -8.63 -9.54 11.15
N GLN A 54 -8.86 -10.77 10.67
CA GLN A 54 -9.64 -11.76 11.40
C GLN A 54 -8.86 -12.47 12.50
N LYS A 55 -7.54 -12.48 12.41
CA LYS A 55 -6.66 -13.27 13.29
C LYS A 55 -5.85 -12.42 14.27
N ILE A 56 -5.57 -11.17 13.95
CA ILE A 56 -4.72 -10.31 14.78
C ILE A 56 -5.36 -10.05 16.13
N HIS A 57 -4.60 -10.23 17.21
CA HIS A 57 -5.08 -10.04 18.57
C HIS A 57 -3.92 -9.72 19.53
N GLU A 58 -4.26 -9.25 20.72
CA GLU A 58 -3.32 -9.09 21.82
C GLU A 58 -2.63 -10.41 22.17
N GLY A 59 -1.33 -10.37 22.44
CA GLY A 59 -0.49 -11.54 22.71
C GLY A 59 0.10 -12.22 21.49
N MET A 60 -0.36 -11.88 20.27
CA MET A 60 0.24 -12.37 19.03
C MET A 60 1.60 -11.72 18.81
N THR A 61 2.57 -12.48 18.32
CA THR A 61 3.86 -11.95 17.88
C THR A 61 3.79 -11.45 16.44
N THR A 62 4.64 -10.50 16.08
CA THR A 62 4.75 -10.07 14.67
C THR A 62 5.27 -11.17 13.75
N GLU A 63 6.00 -12.16 14.27
CA GLU A 63 6.39 -13.37 13.56
C GLU A 63 5.19 -14.25 13.16
N GLU A 64 4.18 -14.34 14.01
CA GLU A 64 2.94 -15.06 13.67
C GLU A 64 2.16 -14.36 12.56
N ILE A 65 2.20 -13.02 12.51
CA ILE A 65 1.64 -12.25 11.39
C ILE A 65 2.40 -12.58 10.10
N ASP A 66 3.73 -12.64 10.12
CA ASP A 66 4.54 -13.03 8.96
C ASP A 66 4.17 -14.41 8.43
N LYS A 67 3.99 -15.40 9.32
CA LYS A 67 3.56 -16.75 8.95
C LYS A 67 2.20 -16.74 8.26
N ILE A 68 1.22 -16.02 8.81
CA ILE A 68 -0.12 -15.88 8.21
C ILE A 68 -0.01 -15.28 6.80
N VAL A 69 0.75 -14.20 6.65
CA VAL A 69 0.92 -13.51 5.36
C VAL A 69 1.61 -14.43 4.35
N TYR A 70 2.68 -15.12 4.74
CA TYR A 70 3.39 -16.05 3.87
C TYR A 70 2.50 -17.19 3.40
N GLU A 71 1.85 -17.87 4.35
CA GLU A 71 1.00 -19.04 4.07
C GLU A 71 -0.18 -18.66 3.17
N GLU A 72 -0.87 -17.58 3.46
CA GLU A 72 -2.05 -17.19 2.69
C GLU A 72 -1.67 -16.66 1.31
N THR A 73 -0.61 -15.83 1.20
CA THR A 73 -0.13 -15.35 -0.10
C THR A 73 0.24 -16.52 -1.01
N THR A 74 0.99 -17.49 -0.48
CA THR A 74 1.41 -18.68 -1.26
C THR A 74 0.25 -19.62 -1.57
N ARG A 75 -0.69 -19.79 -0.65
CA ARG A 75 -1.93 -20.58 -0.87
C ARG A 75 -2.76 -20.03 -2.03
N LEU A 76 -2.80 -18.70 -2.16
CA LEU A 76 -3.51 -18.00 -3.24
C LEU A 76 -2.69 -17.91 -4.55
N GLY A 77 -1.50 -18.51 -4.58
CA GLY A 77 -0.62 -18.55 -5.75
C GLY A 77 0.23 -17.30 -5.96
N GLY A 78 0.23 -16.38 -4.99
CA GLY A 78 1.09 -15.21 -4.97
C GLY A 78 2.48 -15.50 -4.38
N ILE A 79 3.36 -14.52 -4.50
CA ILE A 79 4.70 -14.50 -3.89
C ILE A 79 4.78 -13.25 -3.03
N PRO A 80 5.14 -13.35 -1.72
CA PRO A 80 5.41 -12.18 -0.91
C PRO A 80 6.58 -11.37 -1.49
N ALA A 81 6.33 -10.16 -1.94
CA ALA A 81 7.32 -9.36 -2.63
C ALA A 81 8.51 -8.93 -1.74
N PRO A 82 8.33 -8.66 -0.43
CA PRO A 82 9.44 -8.25 0.43
C PRO A 82 10.45 -9.38 0.67
N LEU A 83 10.02 -10.63 0.63
CA LEU A 83 10.87 -11.76 1.02
C LEU A 83 12.10 -11.89 0.12
N ASN A 84 13.28 -11.76 0.71
CA ASN A 84 14.59 -11.76 0.05
C ASN A 84 14.86 -10.53 -0.85
N TYR A 85 13.97 -9.53 -0.87
CA TYR A 85 14.24 -8.29 -1.59
C TYR A 85 15.30 -7.48 -0.83
N GLU A 86 16.44 -7.23 -1.48
CA GLU A 86 17.60 -6.52 -0.90
C GLU A 86 18.02 -7.05 0.48
N GLY A 87 17.81 -8.34 0.73
CA GLY A 87 18.16 -9.00 1.99
C GLY A 87 17.09 -8.90 3.09
N PHE A 88 15.89 -8.36 2.80
CA PHE A 88 14.80 -8.37 3.76
C PHE A 88 14.34 -9.81 4.06
N PRO A 89 14.31 -10.23 5.35
CA PRO A 89 14.21 -11.67 5.67
C PRO A 89 12.78 -12.19 5.83
N LYS A 90 11.75 -11.35 5.64
CA LYS A 90 10.37 -11.62 5.98
C LYS A 90 9.40 -11.34 4.83
N SER A 91 8.17 -11.81 4.96
CA SER A 91 7.14 -11.73 3.91
C SER A 91 6.28 -10.47 3.98
N VAL A 92 6.39 -9.72 5.07
CA VAL A 92 5.56 -8.55 5.38
C VAL A 92 6.37 -7.57 6.23
N CYS A 93 6.03 -6.28 6.17
CA CYS A 93 6.51 -5.33 7.15
C CYS A 93 5.47 -5.13 8.26
N THR A 94 5.93 -5.15 9.52
CA THR A 94 5.08 -4.97 10.72
C THR A 94 5.65 -3.86 11.57
N SER A 95 5.05 -2.68 11.51
CA SER A 95 5.57 -1.49 12.19
C SER A 95 4.67 -1.13 13.37
N VAL A 96 5.20 -1.31 14.59
CA VAL A 96 4.46 -1.14 15.84
C VAL A 96 4.76 0.23 16.45
N ASN A 97 3.72 0.95 16.83
CA ASN A 97 3.77 2.24 17.52
C ASN A 97 4.67 3.29 16.81
N ASN A 98 5.81 3.64 17.38
CA ASN A 98 6.74 4.65 16.85
C ASN A 98 7.62 4.17 15.69
N GLN A 99 7.49 2.92 15.26
CA GLN A 99 8.14 2.41 14.07
C GLN A 99 7.47 2.98 12.82
N VAL A 100 8.15 3.84 12.09
CA VAL A 100 7.56 4.57 10.94
C VAL A 100 7.19 3.63 9.79
N CYS A 101 8.12 2.71 9.40
CA CYS A 101 7.92 1.75 8.32
C CYS A 101 8.95 0.62 8.39
N HIS A 102 8.78 -0.40 7.54
CA HIS A 102 9.70 -1.53 7.32
C HIS A 102 10.08 -2.31 8.60
N GLY A 103 9.18 -2.36 9.59
CA GLY A 103 9.39 -3.18 10.79
C GLY A 103 9.54 -4.65 10.41
N ILE A 104 10.63 -5.28 10.89
CA ILE A 104 10.92 -6.68 10.62
C ILE A 104 10.18 -7.56 11.63
N PRO A 105 9.31 -8.47 11.19
CA PRO A 105 8.64 -9.45 12.04
C PRO A 105 9.60 -10.23 12.94
N SER A 106 9.21 -10.44 14.21
CA SER A 106 10.05 -11.07 15.21
C SER A 106 9.21 -11.78 16.28
N GLU A 107 9.68 -12.92 16.77
CA GLU A 107 9.12 -13.60 17.95
C GLU A 107 9.25 -12.79 19.25
N LYS A 108 10.15 -11.80 19.26
CA LYS A 108 10.38 -10.94 20.43
C LYS A 108 9.42 -9.75 20.53
N VAL A 109 8.73 -9.43 19.45
CA VAL A 109 7.76 -8.34 19.40
C VAL A 109 6.35 -8.92 19.55
N VAL A 110 5.81 -8.78 20.75
CA VAL A 110 4.49 -9.27 21.15
C VAL A 110 3.53 -8.10 21.22
N LEU A 111 2.41 -8.18 20.52
CA LEU A 111 1.36 -7.16 20.53
C LEU A 111 0.67 -7.09 21.89
N ARG A 112 0.46 -5.89 22.37
CA ARG A 112 -0.19 -5.60 23.68
C ARG A 112 -1.38 -4.68 23.50
N SER A 113 -2.34 -4.76 24.41
CA SER A 113 -3.40 -3.76 24.47
C SER A 113 -2.79 -2.35 24.56
N GLY A 114 -3.28 -1.45 23.73
CA GLY A 114 -2.75 -0.10 23.57
C GLY A 114 -1.84 0.10 22.36
N ASP A 115 -1.34 -0.97 21.75
CA ASP A 115 -0.51 -0.87 20.55
C ASP A 115 -1.34 -0.53 19.30
N ILE A 116 -0.74 0.25 18.41
CA ILE A 116 -1.16 0.36 17.01
C ILE A 116 -0.09 -0.29 16.14
N ILE A 117 -0.51 -0.98 15.08
CA ILE A 117 0.42 -1.65 14.17
C ILE A 117 -0.01 -1.43 12.73
N ASN A 118 0.95 -1.04 11.88
CA ASN A 118 0.81 -1.11 10.44
C ASN A 118 1.28 -2.48 9.95
N VAL A 119 0.41 -3.18 9.22
CA VAL A 119 0.76 -4.40 8.50
C VAL A 119 0.76 -4.09 7.02
N ASP A 120 1.92 -4.18 6.40
CA ASP A 120 2.19 -3.73 5.03
C ASP A 120 2.56 -4.92 4.16
N VAL A 121 1.65 -5.27 3.27
CA VAL A 121 1.69 -6.46 2.43
C VAL A 121 1.93 -6.08 0.98
N SER A 122 2.99 -6.62 0.38
CA SER A 122 3.24 -6.52 -1.07
C SER A 122 3.23 -7.91 -1.68
N THR A 123 2.53 -8.07 -2.79
CA THR A 123 2.30 -9.36 -3.46
C THR A 123 2.74 -9.29 -4.92
N ILE A 124 3.39 -10.36 -5.38
CA ILE A 124 3.65 -10.60 -6.81
C ILE A 124 2.75 -11.74 -7.27
N TYR A 125 1.97 -11.50 -8.32
CA TYR A 125 1.16 -12.52 -8.97
C TYR A 125 1.29 -12.44 -10.48
N ASN A 126 1.69 -13.52 -11.14
CA ASN A 126 1.96 -13.56 -12.59
C ASN A 126 2.88 -12.42 -13.09
N GLY A 127 3.85 -12.01 -12.27
CA GLY A 127 4.78 -10.92 -12.60
C GLY A 127 4.24 -9.50 -12.35
N TYR A 128 3.01 -9.37 -11.83
CA TYR A 128 2.41 -8.08 -11.46
C TYR A 128 2.47 -7.86 -9.96
N PHE A 129 2.82 -6.65 -9.58
CA PHE A 129 2.94 -6.23 -8.18
C PHE A 129 1.68 -5.54 -7.70
N SER A 130 1.34 -5.79 -6.45
CA SER A 130 0.38 -5.00 -5.67
C SER A 130 0.95 -4.73 -4.29
N ASP A 131 0.54 -3.61 -3.72
CA ASP A 131 1.03 -3.13 -2.44
C ASP A 131 -0.10 -2.41 -1.70
N SER A 132 -0.31 -2.77 -0.45
CA SER A 132 -1.25 -2.08 0.43
C SER A 132 -1.00 -2.40 1.89
N SER A 133 -1.31 -1.44 2.75
CA SER A 133 -1.16 -1.61 4.18
C SER A 133 -2.47 -1.34 4.93
N ARG A 134 -2.54 -1.82 6.16
CA ARG A 134 -3.66 -1.57 7.06
C ARG A 134 -3.17 -1.35 8.49
N MET A 135 -3.76 -0.34 9.13
CA MET A 135 -3.55 -0.11 10.57
C MET A 135 -4.51 -0.95 11.39
N PHE A 136 -3.99 -1.52 12.48
CA PHE A 136 -4.77 -2.24 13.48
C PHE A 136 -4.54 -1.64 14.86
N CYS A 137 -5.63 -1.45 15.60
CA CYS A 137 -5.60 -1.10 17.02
C CYS A 137 -5.73 -2.37 17.83
N ILE A 138 -4.83 -2.62 18.76
CA ILE A 138 -4.78 -3.84 19.57
C ILE A 138 -5.40 -3.55 20.95
N GLY A 139 -6.48 -4.25 21.27
CA GLY A 139 -7.19 -4.03 22.53
C GLY A 139 -7.71 -2.60 22.66
N GLU A 140 -7.56 -2.02 23.85
CA GLU A 140 -7.97 -0.64 24.13
C GLU A 140 -6.80 0.32 23.90
N VAL A 141 -6.85 1.11 22.81
CA VAL A 141 -5.87 2.15 22.50
C VAL A 141 -6.36 3.53 22.96
N SER A 142 -5.42 4.45 23.17
CA SER A 142 -5.74 5.83 23.58
C SER A 142 -6.54 6.55 22.47
N GLU A 143 -7.29 7.59 22.85
CA GLU A 143 -8.03 8.42 21.91
C GLU A 143 -7.09 9.13 20.93
N GLU A 144 -5.90 9.53 21.38
CA GLU A 144 -4.86 10.11 20.52
C GLU A 144 -4.40 9.12 19.44
N ALA A 145 -4.18 7.84 19.81
CA ALA A 145 -3.80 6.80 18.84
C ALA A 145 -4.94 6.51 17.85
N LYS A 146 -6.19 6.48 18.31
CA LYS A 146 -7.37 6.34 17.43
C LYS A 146 -7.47 7.49 16.44
N GLN A 147 -7.29 8.71 16.92
CA GLN A 147 -7.32 9.91 16.08
C GLN A 147 -6.21 9.86 15.03
N LEU A 148 -4.98 9.51 15.42
CA LEU A 148 -3.86 9.36 14.49
C LEU A 148 -4.17 8.35 13.37
N VAL A 149 -4.68 7.18 13.72
CA VAL A 149 -5.06 6.14 12.75
C VAL A 149 -6.18 6.64 11.82
N GLN A 150 -7.20 7.30 12.38
CA GLN A 150 -8.32 7.84 11.62
C GLN A 150 -7.88 8.94 10.66
N VAL A 151 -7.12 9.92 11.13
CA VAL A 151 -6.61 11.04 10.30
C VAL A 151 -5.69 10.51 9.20
N SER A 152 -4.84 9.53 9.49
CA SER A 152 -3.99 8.89 8.48
C SER A 152 -4.80 8.23 7.38
N LYS A 153 -5.88 7.52 7.73
CA LYS A 153 -6.82 6.92 6.76
C LYS A 153 -7.51 7.99 5.92
N GLU A 154 -7.98 9.06 6.55
CA GLU A 154 -8.63 10.18 5.85
C GLU A 154 -7.67 10.87 4.88
N CYS A 155 -6.39 11.01 5.23
CA CYS A 155 -5.34 11.52 4.33
C CYS A 155 -5.25 10.68 3.03
N VAL A 156 -5.25 9.36 3.16
CA VAL A 156 -5.25 8.46 1.98
C VAL A 156 -6.51 8.64 1.13
N GLU A 157 -7.68 8.69 1.77
CA GLU A 157 -8.97 8.87 1.08
C GLU A 157 -9.05 10.22 0.36
N LEU A 158 -8.54 11.28 0.97
CA LEU A 158 -8.48 12.62 0.37
C LEU A 158 -7.50 12.66 -0.80
N GLY A 159 -6.31 12.08 -0.63
CA GLY A 159 -5.34 11.94 -1.72
C GLY A 159 -5.92 11.20 -2.92
N LEU A 160 -6.64 10.10 -2.69
CA LEU A 160 -7.29 9.33 -3.75
C LEU A 160 -8.38 10.13 -4.49
N LYS A 161 -9.11 11.03 -3.83
CA LYS A 161 -10.10 11.91 -4.47
C LYS A 161 -9.48 12.88 -5.47
N GLU A 162 -8.22 13.25 -5.27
CA GLU A 162 -7.47 14.12 -6.18
C GLU A 162 -6.91 13.39 -7.40
N VAL A 163 -6.94 12.05 -7.42
CA VAL A 163 -6.51 11.26 -8.58
C VAL A 163 -7.52 11.40 -9.71
N LYS A 164 -7.15 12.18 -10.71
CA LYS A 164 -7.99 12.47 -11.89
C LYS A 164 -7.17 12.26 -13.16
N PRO A 165 -7.79 11.87 -14.28
CA PRO A 165 -7.11 11.87 -15.57
C PRO A 165 -6.47 13.24 -15.84
N TRP A 166 -5.19 13.24 -16.17
CA TRP A 166 -4.39 14.46 -16.45
C TRP A 166 -4.19 15.41 -15.26
N GLY A 167 -4.51 14.97 -14.03
CA GLY A 167 -4.17 15.68 -12.79
C GLY A 167 -2.68 15.59 -12.47
N PHE A 168 -2.25 16.35 -11.48
CA PHE A 168 -0.86 16.38 -11.06
C PHE A 168 -0.64 15.59 -9.76
N LEU A 169 0.53 14.98 -9.61
CA LEU A 169 0.92 14.36 -8.34
C LEU A 169 0.97 15.40 -7.19
N GLY A 170 1.23 16.66 -7.53
CA GLY A 170 1.19 17.78 -6.58
C GLY A 170 -0.18 18.00 -5.94
N ASP A 171 -1.28 17.68 -6.64
CA ASP A 171 -2.63 17.80 -6.09
C ASP A 171 -2.83 16.84 -4.92
N ILE A 172 -2.34 15.60 -5.05
CA ILE A 172 -2.33 14.59 -3.97
C ILE A 172 -1.42 15.08 -2.83
N ALA A 173 -0.21 15.53 -3.17
CA ALA A 173 0.78 15.99 -2.20
C ALA A 173 0.32 17.23 -1.40
N GLN A 174 -0.62 18.03 -1.92
CA GLN A 174 -1.19 19.17 -1.21
C GLN A 174 -2.37 18.74 -0.32
N ALA A 175 -3.23 17.86 -0.78
CA ALA A 175 -4.43 17.44 -0.04
C ALA A 175 -4.08 16.73 1.29
N VAL A 176 -3.02 15.93 1.32
CA VAL A 176 -2.61 15.17 2.50
C VAL A 176 -2.12 16.06 3.65
N PRO A 177 -1.09 16.93 3.47
CA PRO A 177 -0.62 17.78 4.56
C PRO A 177 -1.66 18.81 5.01
N ASP A 178 -2.50 19.33 4.11
CA ASP A 178 -3.56 20.27 4.47
C ASP A 178 -4.55 19.65 5.47
N HIS A 179 -4.85 18.36 5.35
CA HIS A 179 -5.69 17.65 6.31
C HIS A 179 -4.93 17.29 7.58
N ALA A 180 -3.73 16.74 7.47
CA ALA A 180 -2.91 16.33 8.60
C ALA A 180 -2.57 17.50 9.56
N HIS A 181 -2.34 18.71 9.03
CA HIS A 181 -2.04 19.89 9.86
C HIS A 181 -3.25 20.48 10.59
N LYS A 182 -4.48 20.11 10.20
CA LYS A 182 -5.72 20.61 10.82
C LYS A 182 -6.19 19.74 11.98
N ASN A 183 -5.69 18.52 12.07
CA ASN A 183 -6.11 17.48 13.01
C ASN A 183 -4.95 16.95 13.83
#